data_9b330cb9671c66fb223eccd0184db023
#
_entry.id   9b330cb9671c66fb223eccd0184db023
#
_cell.length_a   1.000
_cell.length_b   1.000
_cell.length_c   1.000
_cell.angle_alpha   90.00
_cell.angle_beta   90.00
_cell.angle_gamma   90.00
#
_symmetry.space_group_name_H-M   'P 1'
#
loop_
_entity.id
_entity.type
_entity.pdbx_description
1 polymer ?
#
loop_
_entity_poly.entity_id
_entity_poly.type
_entity_poly.pdbx_seq_one_letter_code
_entity_poly.pdbx_strand_id
1 'polypeptide(L)'
;MGQVIVVNEKPSSNRGVVRFETNRMLTGTGHERYALDEEIWGQRPPDVLARRLFASGQVQNVHVNGNMVTVDLAKGQGSEGLKEIVELLYLYYDEEKTATYLAVEAEKAAKAAAEAAEAEAKAAEEAKAAEAGETPVDSDPASSDQSTES
;
A
#
# COMPACT_ATOMS: atom_id res chain seq x y z
N MET A 1 -4.29 30.42 4.56
CA MET A 1 -5.27 30.46 3.47
C MET A 1 -4.80 29.58 2.33
N GLY A 2 -5.46 28.46 2.11
CA GLY A 2 -5.15 27.57 1.01
C GLY A 2 -5.54 28.22 -0.33
N GLN A 3 -4.64 28.16 -1.30
CA GLN A 3 -4.93 28.63 -2.66
C GLN A 3 -5.20 27.43 -3.55
N VAL A 4 -6.19 27.55 -4.39
CA VAL A 4 -6.46 26.58 -5.45
C VAL A 4 -5.27 26.54 -6.42
N ILE A 5 -4.84 25.35 -6.77
CA ILE A 5 -3.82 25.15 -7.80
C ILE A 5 -4.51 25.13 -9.15
N VAL A 6 -3.97 25.85 -10.12
CA VAL A 6 -4.39 25.69 -11.50
C VAL A 6 -3.73 24.43 -12.06
N VAL A 7 -4.55 23.53 -12.57
CA VAL A 7 -4.13 22.23 -13.10
C VAL A 7 -4.55 22.09 -14.54
N ASN A 8 -3.59 21.82 -15.40
CA ASN A 8 -3.83 21.49 -16.80
C ASN A 8 -3.61 19.98 -17.00
N GLU A 9 -4.66 19.31 -17.42
CA GLU A 9 -4.55 17.90 -17.80
C GLU A 9 -3.90 17.80 -19.18
N LYS A 10 -2.84 17.01 -19.29
CA LYS A 10 -2.14 16.72 -20.54
C LYS A 10 -2.35 15.25 -20.91
N PRO A 11 -2.78 14.98 -22.14
CA PRO A 11 -2.87 13.61 -22.61
C PRO A 11 -1.50 12.96 -22.63
N SER A 12 -1.44 11.69 -22.29
CA SER A 12 -0.25 10.86 -22.42
C SER A 12 -0.37 9.95 -23.63
N SER A 13 0.76 9.67 -24.27
CA SER A 13 0.83 8.68 -25.35
C SER A 13 0.59 7.25 -24.84
N ASN A 14 0.76 7.03 -23.54
CA ASN A 14 0.56 5.74 -22.91
C ASN A 14 -0.87 5.63 -22.39
N ARG A 15 -1.55 4.56 -22.77
CA ARG A 15 -2.89 4.26 -22.26
C ARG A 15 -2.82 4.01 -20.73
N GLY A 16 -3.75 4.62 -20.00
CA GLY A 16 -3.81 4.49 -18.55
C GLY A 16 -2.83 5.40 -17.79
N VAL A 17 -2.16 6.33 -18.49
CA VAL A 17 -1.31 7.34 -17.87
C VAL A 17 -1.88 8.72 -18.14
N VAL A 18 -2.03 9.50 -17.09
CA VAL A 18 -2.51 10.90 -17.18
C VAL A 18 -1.46 11.80 -16.55
N ARG A 19 -1.28 12.98 -17.14
CA ARG A 19 -0.35 13.99 -16.64
C ARG A 19 -1.11 15.24 -16.25
N PHE A 20 -0.78 15.76 -15.09
CA PHE A 20 -1.30 17.03 -14.60
C PHE A 20 -0.14 18.00 -14.43
N GLU A 21 -0.22 19.11 -15.15
CA GLU A 21 0.70 20.22 -14.96
C GLU A 21 0.10 21.24 -14.01
N THR A 22 0.83 21.54 -12.94
CA THR A 22 0.40 22.49 -11.91
C THR A 22 1.12 23.82 -12.07
N ASN A 23 0.51 24.90 -11.63
CA ASN A 23 1.15 26.22 -11.62
C ASN A 23 2.11 26.42 -10.43
N ARG A 24 2.34 25.36 -9.63
CA ARG A 24 3.23 25.37 -8.47
C ARG A 24 4.18 24.19 -8.51
N MET A 25 5.39 24.43 -8.03
CA MET A 25 6.35 23.37 -7.76
C MET A 25 5.90 22.57 -6.53
N LEU A 26 5.69 21.28 -6.68
CA LEU A 26 5.33 20.36 -5.62
C LEU A 26 6.56 19.68 -5.01
N THR A 27 7.55 19.38 -5.86
CA THR A 27 8.86 18.88 -5.44
C THR A 27 9.94 19.91 -5.76
N GLY A 28 11.06 19.88 -5.06
CA GLY A 28 12.21 20.70 -5.41
C GLY A 28 12.89 20.21 -6.70
N THR A 29 14.13 19.80 -6.62
CA THR A 29 14.93 19.32 -7.76
C THR A 29 14.82 17.80 -7.98
N GLY A 30 14.06 17.10 -7.13
CA GLY A 30 13.97 15.65 -7.15
C GLY A 30 12.70 15.10 -7.79
N HIS A 31 12.80 13.87 -8.21
CA HIS A 31 11.67 13.04 -8.62
C HIS A 31 11.17 12.25 -7.42
N GLU A 32 9.88 12.33 -7.14
CA GLU A 32 9.23 11.54 -6.10
C GLU A 32 8.31 10.51 -6.78
N ARG A 33 8.46 9.26 -6.37
CA ARG A 33 7.65 8.15 -6.88
C ARG A 33 6.94 7.47 -5.74
N TYR A 34 5.69 7.14 -5.94
CA TYR A 34 4.84 6.49 -4.97
C TYR A 34 4.10 5.33 -5.64
N ALA A 35 4.07 4.19 -5.00
CA ALA A 35 3.29 3.04 -5.41
C ALA A 35 2.13 2.79 -4.43
N LEU A 36 1.07 2.18 -4.90
CA LEU A 36 -0.13 1.92 -4.08
C LEU A 36 0.14 1.04 -2.85
N ASP A 37 1.11 0.15 -2.97
CA ASP A 37 1.54 -0.79 -1.93
C ASP A 37 2.61 -0.22 -0.98
N GLU A 38 3.05 1.02 -1.23
CA GLU A 38 4.06 1.69 -0.43
C GLU A 38 3.43 2.60 0.63
N GLU A 39 3.89 2.49 1.88
CA GLU A 39 3.45 3.37 2.95
C GLU A 39 4.10 4.75 2.83
N ILE A 40 3.27 5.78 2.75
CA ILE A 40 3.72 7.16 2.60
C ILE A 40 3.60 7.89 3.94
N TRP A 41 4.72 8.04 4.63
CA TRP A 41 4.79 8.69 5.95
C TRP A 41 5.04 10.19 5.91
N GLY A 42 5.45 10.72 4.76
CA GLY A 42 5.79 12.13 4.60
C GLY A 42 4.58 13.05 4.71
N GLN A 43 4.87 14.31 5.06
CA GLN A 43 3.86 15.38 5.16
C GLN A 43 4.09 16.48 4.13
N ARG A 44 5.02 16.28 3.22
CA ARG A 44 5.27 17.22 2.13
C ARG A 44 4.09 17.24 1.14
N PRO A 45 3.90 18.32 0.39
CA PRO A 45 2.83 18.40 -0.60
C PRO A 45 2.72 17.19 -1.54
N PRO A 46 3.80 16.65 -2.11
CA PRO A 46 3.72 15.47 -2.97
C PRO A 46 3.29 14.21 -2.21
N ASP A 47 3.71 14.04 -0.96
CA ASP A 47 3.34 12.90 -0.11
C ASP A 47 1.83 12.89 0.19
N VAL A 48 1.29 14.05 0.55
CA VAL A 48 -0.15 14.24 0.82
C VAL A 48 -0.96 14.05 -0.46
N LEU A 49 -0.48 14.56 -1.58
CA LEU A 49 -1.13 14.40 -2.88
C LEU A 49 -1.22 12.93 -3.26
N ALA A 50 -0.12 12.19 -3.15
CA ALA A 50 -0.07 10.76 -3.47
C ALA A 50 -1.08 9.96 -2.63
N ARG A 51 -1.13 10.19 -1.32
CA ARG A 51 -2.12 9.55 -0.44
C ARG A 51 -3.56 9.83 -0.86
N ARG A 52 -3.89 11.06 -1.22
CA ARG A 52 -5.24 11.42 -1.69
C ARG A 52 -5.59 10.80 -3.02
N LEU A 53 -4.63 10.73 -3.94
CA LEU A 53 -4.82 10.08 -5.23
C LEU A 53 -5.05 8.57 -5.05
N PHE A 54 -4.29 7.91 -4.18
CA PHE A 54 -4.51 6.49 -3.86
C PHE A 54 -5.85 6.24 -3.16
N ALA A 55 -6.28 7.16 -2.30
CA ALA A 55 -7.57 7.08 -1.62
C ALA A 55 -8.77 7.11 -2.60
N SER A 56 -8.60 7.64 -3.81
CA SER A 56 -9.63 7.58 -4.86
C SER A 56 -9.88 6.16 -5.38
N GLY A 57 -8.94 5.24 -5.19
CA GLY A 57 -9.00 3.87 -5.70
C GLY A 57 -8.78 3.72 -7.20
N GLN A 58 -8.50 4.82 -7.90
CA GLN A 58 -8.33 4.84 -9.36
C GLN A 58 -6.85 4.81 -9.80
N VAL A 59 -5.93 4.97 -8.86
CA VAL A 59 -4.52 5.21 -9.11
C VAL A 59 -3.67 4.06 -8.60
N GLN A 60 -2.71 3.63 -9.40
CA GLN A 60 -1.76 2.57 -9.07
C GLN A 60 -0.38 3.13 -8.71
N ASN A 61 0.10 4.11 -9.45
CA ASN A 61 1.37 4.78 -9.20
C ASN A 61 1.23 6.30 -9.39
N VAL A 62 2.01 7.04 -8.64
CA VAL A 62 2.13 8.50 -8.77
C VAL A 62 3.60 8.87 -8.90
N HIS A 63 3.91 9.69 -9.87
CA HIS A 63 5.24 10.25 -10.07
C HIS A 63 5.16 11.77 -10.13
N VAL A 64 5.82 12.45 -9.23
CA VAL A 64 5.85 13.90 -9.15
C VAL A 64 7.25 14.39 -9.50
N ASN A 65 7.33 15.30 -10.44
CA ASN A 65 8.57 15.95 -10.87
C ASN A 65 8.34 17.44 -11.03
N GLY A 66 8.83 18.22 -10.07
CA GLY A 66 8.63 19.67 -10.07
C GLY A 66 7.14 20.04 -10.00
N ASN A 67 6.61 20.54 -11.10
CA ASN A 67 5.20 20.91 -11.26
C ASN A 67 4.39 19.90 -12.08
N MET A 68 4.99 18.79 -12.45
CA MET A 68 4.35 17.74 -13.25
C MET A 68 4.00 16.54 -12.39
N VAL A 69 2.73 16.18 -12.36
CA VAL A 69 2.22 14.98 -11.70
C VAL A 69 1.82 13.98 -12.78
N THR A 70 2.48 12.85 -12.82
CA THR A 70 2.15 11.73 -13.71
C THR A 70 1.48 10.65 -12.87
N VAL A 71 0.31 10.24 -13.30
CA VAL A 71 -0.53 9.27 -12.59
C VAL A 71 -0.76 8.07 -13.49
N ASP A 72 -0.41 6.90 -13.00
CA ASP A 72 -0.74 5.63 -13.64
C ASP A 72 -2.08 5.15 -13.06
N LEU A 73 -3.07 5.04 -13.92
CA LEU A 73 -4.41 4.60 -13.54
C LEU A 73 -4.44 3.09 -13.31
N ALA A 74 -5.23 2.66 -12.37
CA ALA A 74 -5.54 1.25 -12.19
C ALA A 74 -6.30 0.72 -13.40
N LYS A 75 -6.16 -0.57 -13.68
CA LYS A 75 -6.74 -1.20 -14.86
C LYS A 75 -8.25 -1.00 -14.95
N GLY A 76 -8.69 -0.36 -16.03
CA GLY A 76 -10.11 -0.10 -16.26
C GLY A 76 -10.66 1.15 -15.58
N GLN A 77 -9.82 1.95 -14.93
CA GLN A 77 -10.21 3.20 -14.29
C GLN A 77 -9.97 4.40 -15.20
N GLY A 78 -10.74 5.46 -14.99
CA GLY A 78 -10.59 6.74 -15.67
C GLY A 78 -9.84 7.78 -14.84
N SER A 79 -9.63 8.96 -15.41
CA SER A 79 -9.00 10.12 -14.74
C SER A 79 -10.00 11.07 -14.07
N GLU A 80 -11.29 10.71 -14.10
CA GLU A 80 -12.36 11.58 -13.60
C GLU A 80 -12.19 11.88 -12.10
N GLY A 81 -12.27 13.15 -11.74
CA GLY A 81 -12.12 13.62 -10.35
C GLY A 81 -10.67 13.74 -9.86
N LEU A 82 -9.69 13.13 -10.53
CA LEU A 82 -8.28 13.23 -10.12
C LEU A 82 -7.73 14.64 -10.24
N LYS A 83 -8.12 15.36 -11.29
CA LYS A 83 -7.76 16.76 -11.49
C LYS A 83 -8.19 17.62 -10.30
N GLU A 84 -9.41 17.44 -9.84
CA GLU A 84 -9.97 18.15 -8.68
C GLU A 84 -9.20 17.87 -7.39
N ILE A 85 -8.77 16.64 -7.19
CA ILE A 85 -7.93 16.27 -6.04
C ILE A 85 -6.62 17.06 -6.05
N VAL A 86 -6.00 17.23 -7.22
CA VAL A 86 -4.77 18.01 -7.37
C VAL A 86 -5.03 19.51 -7.15
N GLU A 87 -6.12 20.05 -7.70
CA GLU A 87 -6.50 21.46 -7.56
C GLU A 87 -6.75 21.84 -6.10
N LEU A 88 -7.37 20.94 -5.34
CA LEU A 88 -7.74 21.16 -3.95
C LEU A 88 -6.64 20.83 -2.95
N LEU A 89 -5.45 20.42 -3.41
CA LEU A 89 -4.37 19.99 -2.53
C LEU A 89 -4.06 20.99 -1.41
N TYR A 90 -3.88 22.26 -1.74
CA TYR A 90 -3.54 23.28 -0.74
C TYR A 90 -4.74 23.85 0.02
N LEU A 91 -5.96 23.66 -0.44
CA LEU A 91 -7.16 24.03 0.32
C LEU A 91 -7.35 23.13 1.55
N TYR A 92 -7.01 21.86 1.39
CA TYR A 92 -7.12 20.86 2.44
C TYR A 92 -5.78 20.56 3.14
N TYR A 93 -4.74 21.30 2.76
CA TYR A 93 -3.44 21.25 3.39
C TYR A 93 -3.44 22.17 4.62
N ASP A 94 -4.25 21.79 5.60
CA ASP A 94 -4.32 22.45 6.89
C ASP A 94 -3.63 21.53 7.91
N GLU A 95 -2.76 22.08 8.74
CA GLU A 95 -1.99 21.31 9.73
C GLU A 95 -2.90 20.48 10.66
N GLU A 96 -4.05 21.05 11.02
CA GLU A 96 -5.05 20.39 11.87
C GLU A 96 -5.70 19.20 11.19
N LYS A 97 -6.02 19.32 9.90
CA LYS A 97 -6.59 18.23 9.09
C LYS A 97 -5.56 17.18 8.74
N THR A 98 -4.31 17.58 8.55
CA THR A 98 -3.20 16.65 8.33
C THR A 98 -2.95 15.81 9.57
N ALA A 99 -2.98 16.40 10.77
CA ALA A 99 -2.85 15.70 12.03
C ALA A 99 -4.00 14.70 12.25
N THR A 100 -5.24 15.10 11.95
CA THR A 100 -6.41 14.22 12.04
C THR A 100 -6.32 13.06 11.04
N TYR A 101 -5.89 13.33 9.82
CA TYR A 101 -5.70 12.29 8.80
C TYR A 101 -4.60 11.30 9.20
N LEU A 102 -3.47 11.79 9.70
CA LEU A 102 -2.38 10.94 10.21
C LEU A 102 -2.81 10.11 11.42
N ALA A 103 -3.64 10.65 12.30
CA ALA A 103 -4.18 9.90 13.44
C ALA A 103 -5.09 8.76 12.96
N VAL A 104 -5.95 9.00 11.98
CA VAL A 104 -6.83 7.97 11.39
C VAL A 104 -6.02 6.92 10.63
N GLU A 105 -4.99 7.32 9.90
CA GLU A 105 -4.09 6.39 9.20
C GLU A 105 -3.27 5.55 10.18
N ALA A 106 -2.77 6.16 11.26
CA ALA A 106 -2.04 5.44 12.31
C ALA A 106 -2.95 4.43 13.02
N GLU A 107 -4.20 4.77 13.28
CA GLU A 107 -5.19 3.87 13.86
C GLU A 107 -5.52 2.70 12.91
N LYS A 108 -5.66 2.98 11.62
CA LYS A 108 -5.88 1.98 10.59
C LYS A 108 -4.68 1.04 10.41
N ALA A 109 -3.47 1.58 10.43
CA ALA A 109 -2.23 0.79 10.39
C ALA A 109 -2.05 -0.06 11.65
N ALA A 110 -2.36 0.47 12.84
CA ALA A 110 -2.34 -0.27 14.08
C ALA A 110 -3.35 -1.43 14.09
N LYS A 111 -4.54 -1.21 13.55
CA LYS A 111 -5.57 -2.24 13.40
C LYS A 111 -5.15 -3.34 12.43
N ALA A 112 -4.57 -2.98 11.28
CA ALA A 112 -4.05 -3.93 10.31
C ALA A 112 -2.87 -4.75 10.89
N ALA A 113 -1.99 -4.13 11.66
CA ALA A 113 -0.90 -4.81 12.36
C ALA A 113 -1.41 -5.77 13.45
N ALA A 114 -2.47 -5.39 14.16
CA ALA A 114 -3.12 -6.25 15.16
C ALA A 114 -3.77 -7.48 14.49
N GLU A 115 -4.48 -7.31 13.39
CA GLU A 115 -5.06 -8.41 12.62
C GLU A 115 -3.99 -9.35 12.04
N ALA A 116 -2.88 -8.81 11.55
CA ALA A 116 -1.75 -9.61 11.06
C ALA A 116 -1.09 -10.42 12.18
N ALA A 117 -0.90 -9.83 13.37
CA ALA A 117 -0.35 -10.51 14.52
C ALA A 117 -1.27 -11.64 15.04
N GLU A 118 -2.58 -11.42 15.01
CA GLU A 118 -3.57 -12.42 15.40
C GLU A 118 -3.63 -13.60 14.40
N ALA A 119 -3.50 -13.34 13.12
CA ALA A 119 -3.41 -14.36 12.07
C ALA A 119 -2.12 -15.18 12.19
N GLU A 120 -1.02 -14.55 12.51
CA GLU A 120 0.29 -15.22 12.71
C GLU A 120 0.30 -16.08 13.97
N ALA A 121 -0.29 -15.62 15.07
CA ALA A 121 -0.46 -16.40 16.30
C ALA A 121 -1.35 -17.63 16.08
N LYS A 122 -2.41 -17.51 15.29
CA LYS A 122 -3.31 -18.62 14.95
C LYS A 122 -2.63 -19.66 14.06
N ALA A 123 -1.84 -19.23 13.09
CA ALA A 123 -1.06 -20.13 12.24
C ALA A 123 0.03 -20.88 13.03
N ALA A 124 0.66 -20.23 14.00
CA ALA A 124 1.65 -20.85 14.88
C ALA A 124 1.00 -21.89 15.83
N GLU A 125 -0.21 -21.66 16.28
CA GLU A 125 -0.95 -22.60 17.12
C GLU A 125 -1.43 -23.83 16.33
N GLU A 126 -1.87 -23.66 15.11
CA GLU A 126 -2.20 -24.77 14.19
C GLU A 126 -0.99 -25.62 13.83
N ALA A 127 0.16 -25.01 13.57
CA ALA A 127 1.41 -25.72 13.28
C ALA A 127 1.88 -26.54 14.49
N LYS A 128 1.71 -26.04 15.71
CA LYS A 128 2.07 -26.72 16.94
C LYS A 128 1.13 -27.90 17.27
N ALA A 129 -0.14 -27.79 16.93
CA ALA A 129 -1.10 -28.87 17.07
C ALA A 129 -0.88 -30.00 16.05
N ALA A 130 -0.39 -29.69 14.84
CA ALA A 130 -0.03 -30.69 13.84
C ALA A 130 1.23 -31.48 14.22
N GLU A 131 2.18 -30.87 14.90
CA GLU A 131 3.40 -31.54 15.36
C GLU A 131 3.19 -32.45 16.58
N ALA A 132 2.16 -32.19 17.39
CA ALA A 132 1.81 -33.02 18.52
C ALA A 132 1.03 -34.29 18.16
N GLY A 133 0.64 -34.46 16.89
CA GLY A 133 -0.14 -35.59 16.38
C GLY A 133 0.69 -36.77 15.85
N GLU A 134 2.00 -36.64 15.73
CA GLU A 134 2.85 -37.74 15.31
C GLU A 134 3.44 -38.47 16.50
N THR A 135 2.69 -39.48 16.94
CA THR A 135 3.25 -40.52 17.80
C THR A 135 4.08 -41.46 16.92
N PRO A 136 5.33 -41.72 17.24
CA PRO A 136 6.08 -42.78 16.57
C PRO A 136 5.45 -44.11 16.91
N VAL A 137 4.92 -44.77 15.94
CA VAL A 137 4.52 -46.18 16.04
C VAL A 137 5.83 -46.95 16.08
N ASP A 138 6.20 -47.37 17.26
CA ASP A 138 7.21 -48.34 17.50
C ASP A 138 6.76 -49.68 16.90
N SER A 139 7.22 -50.00 15.71
CA SER A 139 7.11 -51.33 15.13
C SER A 139 8.34 -52.10 15.48
N ASP A 140 8.23 -52.77 16.54
CA ASP A 140 9.10 -53.85 16.93
C ASP A 140 9.02 -54.97 15.87
N PRO A 141 10.13 -55.34 15.19
CA PRO A 141 10.21 -56.57 14.45
C PRO A 141 10.69 -57.69 15.40
N ALA A 142 9.76 -58.33 15.95
CA ALA A 142 10.05 -59.63 16.56
C ALA A 142 10.58 -60.61 15.51
N SER A 143 11.81 -60.82 15.62
CA SER A 143 12.53 -62.07 15.65
C SER A 143 11.69 -63.33 15.60
N SER A 144 12.13 -64.21 14.90
CA SER A 144 12.25 -65.63 15.25
C SER A 144 12.51 -66.42 14.00
N ASP A 145 13.61 -66.97 14.04
CA ASP A 145 13.78 -68.32 14.55
C ASP A 145 13.64 -69.34 13.49
N GLN A 146 14.78 -69.90 13.20
CA GLN A 146 15.13 -71.23 13.61
C GLN A 146 14.39 -72.32 12.88
N SER A 147 15.11 -73.06 12.27
CA SER A 147 15.34 -74.46 12.63
C SER A 147 15.92 -75.16 11.48
N THR A 148 17.09 -75.56 11.65
CA THR A 148 17.46 -76.91 12.08
C THR A 148 16.87 -78.01 11.23
N GLU A 149 17.76 -78.67 10.83
CA GLU A 149 18.04 -80.11 10.85
C GLU A 149 17.73 -80.84 9.59
N SER A 150 18.57 -81.39 9.08
CA SER A 150 19.30 -82.64 9.08
C SER A 150 19.86 -82.88 7.70
#